data_a5799c6eb914199b9f7e815f28108014
#
_entry.id   a5799c6eb914199b9f7e815f28108014
#
_cell.length_a   1.000
_cell.length_b   1.000
_cell.length_c   1.000
_cell.angle_alpha   90.00
_cell.angle_beta   90.00
_cell.angle_gamma   90.00
#
_symmetry.space_group_name_H-M   'P 1'
#
loop_
_entity.id
_entity.type
_entity.pdbx_description
1 polymer ?
#
loop_
_entity_poly.entity_id
_entity_poly.type
_entity_poly.pdbx_seq_one_letter_code
_entity_poly.pdbx_strand_id
1 'polypeptide(L)'
;MQLHEQKSELVIHKHKPGDLLQELPFSPLTMSYTSSTGEALYPSENVRDLGVTVSHDLSWSRHICGTVAKARSVASWVLSVFKTRNKDVMLTLYKSLVRSILEFNSPVWNPTKVCEIQAIEGVQKTFTSRISALKSDDYWKRLKEMSLMSLQRRRERYIILQVWKILNGVSPNDIGMKFRETSRRGIIAVTPPLVKGCSQRNQSLYDGSFAVLGARLWNVVPVDVKSLKTFLSFKEKLSQFLSSFPDNPPVQGYSCANTNSLLDWAGARRL
;
A
#
# COMPACT_ATOMS: atom_id res chain seq x y z
N MET A 1 16.20 -4.98 26.70
CA MET A 1 16.32 -4.40 25.35
C MET A 1 16.93 -3.03 25.50
N GLN A 2 18.23 -2.87 25.20
CA GLN A 2 18.90 -1.56 25.27
C GLN A 2 18.51 -0.78 24.02
N LEU A 3 17.91 0.38 24.19
CA LEU A 3 17.63 1.33 23.11
C LEU A 3 18.96 1.84 22.56
N HIS A 4 19.18 1.72 21.27
CA HIS A 4 20.37 2.20 20.59
C HIS A 4 20.26 3.73 20.47
N GLU A 5 20.94 4.45 21.35
CA GLU A 5 20.84 5.90 21.59
C GLU A 5 21.11 6.76 20.36
N GLN A 6 22.05 6.34 19.51
CA GLN A 6 22.40 7.05 18.26
C GLN A 6 21.35 6.95 17.13
N LYS A 7 20.22 6.26 17.35
CA LYS A 7 19.17 6.06 16.34
C LYS A 7 17.81 6.60 16.75
N SER A 8 17.76 7.38 17.83
CA SER A 8 16.50 8.01 18.25
C SER A 8 16.25 9.26 17.41
N GLU A 9 15.16 9.26 16.66
CA GLU A 9 14.72 10.38 15.82
C GLU A 9 13.34 10.83 16.29
N LEU A 10 13.11 12.14 16.34
CA LEU A 10 11.84 12.73 16.76
C LEU A 10 11.07 13.24 15.54
N VAL A 11 9.83 12.77 15.36
CA VAL A 11 8.90 13.34 14.36
C VAL A 11 7.71 13.92 15.07
N ILE A 12 7.42 15.18 14.79
CA ILE A 12 6.23 15.87 15.29
C ILE A 12 5.21 15.95 14.15
N HIS A 13 4.08 15.27 14.30
CA HIS A 13 2.97 15.36 13.38
C HIS A 13 2.10 16.57 13.73
N LYS A 14 2.22 17.65 12.95
CA LYS A 14 1.42 18.87 13.15
C LYS A 14 0.02 18.69 12.56
N HIS A 15 -1.00 18.91 13.37
CA HIS A 15 -2.39 18.80 12.93
C HIS A 15 -2.86 19.97 12.05
N LYS A 16 -2.46 21.20 12.29
CA LYS A 16 -2.57 22.41 11.46
C LYS A 16 -1.64 23.49 12.02
N PRO A 17 -1.06 24.35 11.20
CA PRO A 17 -0.49 25.57 11.72
C PRO A 17 -1.66 26.48 12.20
N GLY A 18 -1.98 26.47 13.47
CA GLY A 18 -3.02 27.30 14.08
C GLY A 18 -3.81 26.65 15.22
N ASP A 19 -4.14 25.38 15.17
CA ASP A 19 -5.06 24.78 16.14
C ASP A 19 -4.42 24.34 17.48
N LEU A 20 -3.08 24.20 17.55
CA LEU A 20 -2.39 23.73 18.75
C LEU A 20 -1.66 24.84 19.54
N LEU A 21 -1.63 26.06 19.04
CA LEU A 21 -0.94 27.14 19.74
C LEU A 21 -1.79 27.82 20.82
N GLN A 22 -3.11 27.58 20.85
CA GLN A 22 -4.01 28.20 21.82
C GLN A 22 -4.43 27.34 23.01
N GLU A 23 -4.23 26.00 22.95
CA GLU A 23 -4.73 25.11 24.01
C GLU A 23 -3.65 24.37 24.79
N LEU A 24 -2.39 24.39 24.37
CA LEU A 24 -1.30 23.82 25.17
C LEU A 24 -0.58 24.95 25.93
N PRO A 25 -0.43 24.82 27.26
CA PRO A 25 0.28 25.82 28.05
C PRO A 25 1.79 25.92 27.73
N PHE A 26 2.26 25.13 26.77
CA PHE A 26 3.66 25.07 26.34
C PHE A 26 3.74 25.16 24.82
N SER A 27 4.44 26.21 24.33
CA SER A 27 4.83 26.31 22.92
C SER A 27 5.64 25.06 22.51
N PRO A 28 5.37 24.43 21.34
CA PRO A 28 6.15 23.29 20.85
C PRO A 28 7.65 23.60 20.69
N LEU A 29 8.03 24.87 20.69
CA LEU A 29 9.42 25.35 20.61
C LEU A 29 10.16 25.27 21.96
N THR A 30 9.45 25.04 23.09
CA THR A 30 10.05 24.97 24.42
C THR A 30 10.13 23.57 25.01
N MET A 31 9.53 22.54 24.38
CA MET A 31 9.73 21.17 24.78
C MET A 31 11.04 20.65 24.22
N SER A 32 12.07 20.59 25.04
CA SER A 32 13.28 19.85 24.74
C SER A 32 13.04 18.37 25.01
N TYR A 33 12.90 17.58 23.95
CA TYR A 33 12.92 16.13 24.10
C TYR A 33 14.38 15.70 24.25
N THR A 34 14.69 14.96 25.30
CA THR A 34 16.02 14.41 25.54
C THR A 34 16.01 12.90 25.36
N SER A 35 17.10 12.36 24.82
CA SER A 35 17.33 10.91 24.78
C SER A 35 17.54 10.39 26.22
N SER A 36 17.60 9.07 26.39
CA SER A 36 17.92 8.45 27.67
C SER A 36 19.30 8.86 28.22
N THR A 37 20.20 9.36 27.36
CA THR A 37 21.52 9.92 27.71
C THR A 37 21.51 11.41 28.04
N GLY A 38 20.35 12.09 27.91
CA GLY A 38 20.26 13.52 28.14
C GLY A 38 20.61 14.40 26.92
N GLU A 39 20.87 13.82 25.74
CA GLU A 39 21.09 14.57 24.52
C GLU A 39 19.76 15.14 23.98
N ALA A 40 19.76 16.38 23.52
CA ALA A 40 18.58 17.03 22.94
C ALA A 40 18.22 16.40 21.61
N LEU A 41 16.96 15.96 21.47
CA LEU A 41 16.40 15.45 20.23
C LEU A 41 15.72 16.58 19.46
N TYR A 42 16.20 16.83 18.24
CA TYR A 42 15.62 17.82 17.35
C TYR A 42 14.57 17.19 16.43
N PRO A 43 13.45 17.91 16.16
CA PRO A 43 12.43 17.42 15.25
C PRO A 43 12.98 17.21 13.83
N SER A 44 12.75 16.03 13.28
CA SER A 44 13.07 15.69 11.90
C SER A 44 11.79 15.72 11.05
N GLU A 45 11.91 16.18 9.80
CA GLU A 45 10.79 16.15 8.87
C GLU A 45 10.39 14.74 8.44
N ASN A 46 11.35 13.82 8.49
CA ASN A 46 11.15 12.45 8.03
C ASN A 46 11.99 11.50 8.89
N VAL A 47 11.37 10.40 9.27
CA VAL A 47 12.04 9.32 10.01
C VAL A 47 11.92 8.02 9.24
N ARG A 48 12.96 7.20 9.30
CA ARG A 48 12.94 5.87 8.73
C ARG A 48 12.71 4.83 9.82
N ASP A 49 11.50 4.25 9.83
CA ASP A 49 11.12 3.21 10.75
C ASP A 49 10.92 1.87 10.02
N LEU A 50 11.61 0.82 10.46
CA LEU A 50 11.56 -0.55 9.90
C LEU A 50 11.63 -0.60 8.36
N GLY A 51 12.39 0.33 7.76
CA GLY A 51 12.57 0.41 6.30
C GLY A 51 11.54 1.26 5.57
N VAL A 52 10.54 1.80 6.26
CA VAL A 52 9.55 2.74 5.74
C VAL A 52 9.89 4.15 6.16
N THR A 53 9.84 5.11 5.24
CA THR A 53 10.04 6.54 5.57
C THR A 53 8.70 7.15 5.91
N VAL A 54 8.57 7.62 7.15
CA VAL A 54 7.40 8.32 7.65
C VAL A 54 7.69 9.82 7.63
N SER A 55 6.82 10.61 7.01
CA SER A 55 6.95 12.06 6.95
C SER A 55 6.08 12.72 8.03
N HIS A 56 6.48 13.91 8.49
CA HIS A 56 5.76 14.68 9.50
C HIS A 56 4.31 15.03 9.09
N ASP A 57 4.06 15.13 7.78
CA ASP A 57 2.74 15.39 7.18
C ASP A 57 1.91 14.13 6.92
N LEU A 58 2.38 12.96 7.36
CA LEU A 58 1.79 11.64 7.11
C LEU A 58 1.67 11.30 5.61
N SER A 59 2.41 12.00 4.74
CA SER A 59 2.47 11.72 3.31
C SER A 59 3.44 10.58 3.02
N TRP A 60 3.05 9.68 2.13
CA TRP A 60 3.91 8.59 1.66
C TRP A 60 4.76 8.95 0.44
N SER A 61 4.60 10.18 -0.09
CA SER A 61 5.23 10.61 -1.35
C SER A 61 6.75 10.44 -1.32
N ARG A 62 7.41 10.78 -0.20
CA ARG A 62 8.88 10.64 -0.06
C ARG A 62 9.32 9.19 -0.04
N HIS A 63 8.61 8.34 0.71
CA HIS A 63 8.87 6.90 0.73
C HIS A 63 8.70 6.28 -0.65
N ILE A 64 7.61 6.62 -1.34
CA ILE A 64 7.29 6.09 -2.67
C ILE A 64 8.34 6.54 -3.69
N CYS A 65 8.72 7.82 -3.70
CA CYS A 65 9.79 8.32 -4.58
C CYS A 65 11.11 7.56 -4.37
N GLY A 66 11.54 7.38 -3.11
CA GLY A 66 12.75 6.63 -2.78
C GLY A 66 12.66 5.15 -3.20
N THR A 67 11.53 4.53 -2.96
CA THR A 67 11.26 3.12 -3.35
C THR A 67 11.28 2.94 -4.86
N VAL A 68 10.63 3.83 -5.62
CA VAL A 68 10.61 3.82 -7.09
C VAL A 68 12.02 4.06 -7.65
N ALA A 69 12.77 5.03 -7.10
CA ALA A 69 14.15 5.30 -7.53
C ALA A 69 15.06 4.07 -7.32
N LYS A 70 14.99 3.46 -6.13
CA LYS A 70 15.72 2.23 -5.82
C LYS A 70 15.35 1.08 -6.76
N ALA A 71 14.07 0.86 -6.98
CA ALA A 71 13.59 -0.20 -7.86
C ALA A 71 14.01 0.02 -9.33
N ARG A 72 14.00 1.27 -9.82
CA ARG A 72 14.50 1.63 -11.15
C ARG A 72 16.00 1.37 -11.29
N SER A 73 16.78 1.73 -10.27
CA SER A 73 18.23 1.47 -10.26
C SER A 73 18.52 -0.02 -10.35
N VAL A 74 17.87 -0.83 -9.51
CA VAL A 74 18.02 -2.29 -9.54
C VAL A 74 17.52 -2.88 -10.86
N ALA A 75 16.41 -2.40 -11.40
CA ALA A 75 15.91 -2.83 -12.71
C ALA A 75 16.90 -2.54 -13.83
N SER A 76 17.51 -1.35 -13.85
CA SER A 76 18.55 -0.97 -14.81
C SER A 76 19.80 -1.83 -14.66
N TRP A 77 20.22 -2.08 -13.44
CA TRP A 77 21.35 -2.97 -13.16
C TRP A 77 21.09 -4.40 -13.67
N VAL A 78 19.92 -4.98 -13.38
CA VAL A 78 19.53 -6.31 -13.90
C VAL A 78 19.57 -6.33 -15.41
N LEU A 79 19.02 -5.31 -16.06
CA LEU A 79 18.99 -5.22 -17.54
C LEU A 79 20.36 -5.02 -18.17
N SER A 80 21.33 -4.44 -17.45
CA SER A 80 22.70 -4.26 -17.93
C SER A 80 23.57 -5.51 -17.77
N VAL A 81 23.43 -6.19 -16.63
CA VAL A 81 24.25 -7.38 -16.29
C VAL A 81 23.78 -8.61 -17.06
N PHE A 82 22.48 -8.86 -17.06
CA PHE A 82 21.93 -10.03 -17.73
C PHE A 82 21.63 -9.72 -19.20
N LYS A 83 22.43 -10.30 -20.10
CA LYS A 83 22.25 -10.13 -21.57
C LYS A 83 21.07 -10.91 -22.12
N THR A 84 20.70 -12.01 -21.47
CA THR A 84 19.53 -12.80 -21.86
C THR A 84 18.25 -11.95 -21.77
N ARG A 85 17.32 -12.21 -22.68
CA ARG A 85 15.96 -11.64 -22.66
C ARG A 85 14.90 -12.76 -22.64
N ASN A 86 15.32 -13.96 -22.22
CA ASN A 86 14.38 -15.05 -21.99
C ASN A 86 13.33 -14.64 -20.97
N LYS A 87 12.06 -14.90 -21.28
CA LYS A 87 10.89 -14.49 -20.47
C LYS A 87 11.00 -15.02 -19.04
N ASP A 88 11.26 -16.30 -18.87
CA ASP A 88 11.20 -16.95 -17.54
C ASP A 88 12.33 -16.49 -16.63
N VAL A 89 13.54 -16.36 -17.19
CA VAL A 89 14.70 -15.84 -16.47
C VAL A 89 14.44 -14.38 -16.04
N MET A 90 14.01 -13.53 -16.99
CA MET A 90 13.77 -12.12 -16.69
C MET A 90 12.62 -11.91 -15.71
N LEU A 91 11.56 -12.73 -15.78
CA LEU A 91 10.47 -12.68 -14.80
C LEU A 91 10.91 -13.12 -13.41
N THR A 92 11.79 -14.12 -13.32
CA THR A 92 12.36 -14.54 -12.03
C THR A 92 13.20 -13.44 -11.42
N LEU A 93 14.10 -12.82 -12.17
CA LEU A 93 14.90 -11.66 -11.73
C LEU A 93 14.02 -10.48 -11.32
N TYR A 94 13.01 -10.17 -12.11
CA TYR A 94 12.06 -9.11 -11.79
C TYR A 94 11.34 -9.38 -10.47
N LYS A 95 10.78 -10.57 -10.31
CA LYS A 95 10.00 -10.93 -9.11
C LYS A 95 10.84 -10.94 -7.83
N SER A 96 12.09 -11.40 -7.92
CA SER A 96 12.97 -11.51 -6.75
C SER A 96 13.67 -10.18 -6.39
N LEU A 97 14.16 -9.44 -7.36
CA LEU A 97 15.03 -8.28 -7.11
C LEU A 97 14.29 -6.93 -7.20
N VAL A 98 13.41 -6.76 -8.18
CA VAL A 98 12.78 -5.46 -8.44
C VAL A 98 11.42 -5.36 -7.73
N ARG A 99 10.54 -6.34 -7.94
CA ARG A 99 9.19 -6.32 -7.40
C ARG A 99 9.17 -6.40 -5.87
N SER A 100 10.07 -7.14 -5.28
CA SER A 100 10.21 -7.22 -3.82
C SER A 100 10.43 -5.85 -3.17
N ILE A 101 11.15 -4.95 -3.82
CA ILE A 101 11.36 -3.57 -3.36
C ILE A 101 10.04 -2.79 -3.44
N LEU A 102 9.30 -2.91 -4.54
CA LEU A 102 8.05 -2.18 -4.79
C LEU A 102 6.87 -2.65 -3.92
N GLU A 103 6.96 -3.84 -3.36
CA GLU A 103 5.89 -4.45 -2.55
C GLU A 103 6.21 -4.52 -1.05
N PHE A 104 7.47 -4.22 -0.68
CA PHE A 104 7.89 -4.29 0.72
C PHE A 104 6.99 -3.43 1.60
N ASN A 105 6.35 -4.07 2.57
CA ASN A 105 5.45 -3.43 3.55
C ASN A 105 4.33 -2.55 2.95
N SER A 106 3.90 -2.84 1.71
CA SER A 106 2.95 -2.03 0.96
C SER A 106 1.57 -1.80 1.62
N PRO A 107 1.05 -2.66 2.52
CA PRO A 107 -0.17 -2.36 3.25
C PRO A 107 -0.09 -1.12 4.15
N VAL A 108 1.12 -0.74 4.61
CA VAL A 108 1.34 0.43 5.46
C VAL A 108 1.28 1.73 4.67
N TRP A 109 1.92 1.76 3.50
CA TRP A 109 2.14 2.97 2.71
C TRP A 109 1.39 2.97 1.37
N ASN A 110 0.24 2.32 1.29
CA ASN A 110 -0.51 2.24 0.03
C ASN A 110 -0.78 3.64 -0.55
N PRO A 111 -0.35 3.92 -1.81
CA PRO A 111 -0.51 5.23 -2.42
C PRO A 111 -1.97 5.54 -2.71
N THR A 112 -2.37 6.78 -2.47
CA THR A 112 -3.71 7.30 -2.80
C THR A 112 -3.70 8.19 -4.04
N LYS A 113 -2.54 8.82 -4.33
CA LYS A 113 -2.38 9.71 -5.48
C LYS A 113 -2.16 8.91 -6.75
N VAL A 114 -2.86 9.27 -7.81
CA VAL A 114 -2.75 8.61 -9.13
C VAL A 114 -1.32 8.65 -9.67
N CYS A 115 -0.63 9.79 -9.52
CA CYS A 115 0.76 9.92 -9.98
C CYS A 115 1.73 8.95 -9.28
N GLU A 116 1.51 8.68 -8.00
CA GLU A 116 2.30 7.73 -7.22
C GLU A 116 2.02 6.29 -7.64
N ILE A 117 0.74 5.95 -7.85
CA ILE A 117 0.33 4.64 -8.39
C ILE A 117 0.98 4.41 -9.75
N GLN A 118 0.93 5.41 -10.65
CA GLN A 118 1.54 5.35 -11.98
C GLN A 118 3.07 5.27 -11.92
N ALA A 119 3.71 5.97 -10.99
CA ALA A 119 5.16 5.92 -10.82
C ALA A 119 5.65 4.51 -10.45
N ILE A 120 4.93 3.84 -9.55
CA ILE A 120 5.20 2.46 -9.13
C ILE A 120 4.95 1.50 -10.30
N GLU A 121 3.80 1.60 -10.96
CA GLU A 121 3.42 0.77 -12.10
C GLU A 121 4.38 0.97 -13.29
N GLY A 122 4.88 2.19 -13.47
CA GLY A 122 5.85 2.56 -14.49
C GLY A 122 7.16 1.76 -14.44
N VAL A 123 7.58 1.32 -13.25
CA VAL A 123 8.77 0.45 -13.12
C VAL A 123 8.50 -0.91 -13.77
N GLN A 124 7.35 -1.52 -13.46
CA GLN A 124 6.95 -2.80 -14.06
C GLN A 124 6.76 -2.67 -15.57
N LYS A 125 6.10 -1.59 -16.02
CA LYS A 125 5.88 -1.29 -17.44
C LYS A 125 7.21 -1.20 -18.20
N THR A 126 8.17 -0.45 -17.66
CA THR A 126 9.49 -0.26 -18.29
C THR A 126 10.30 -1.56 -18.29
N PHE A 127 10.31 -2.32 -17.20
CA PHE A 127 11.04 -3.58 -17.15
C PHE A 127 10.46 -4.60 -18.12
N THR A 128 9.15 -4.78 -18.14
CA THR A 128 8.48 -5.76 -19.00
C THR A 128 8.60 -5.44 -20.49
N SER A 129 8.71 -4.15 -20.87
CA SER A 129 8.93 -3.76 -22.26
C SER A 129 10.32 -4.14 -22.81
N ARG A 130 11.24 -4.51 -21.92
CA ARG A 130 12.60 -4.93 -22.31
C ARG A 130 12.75 -6.44 -22.54
N ILE A 131 11.68 -7.20 -22.36
CA ILE A 131 11.64 -8.64 -22.63
C ILE A 131 11.34 -8.83 -24.11
N SER A 132 12.25 -9.50 -24.84
CA SER A 132 12.31 -9.50 -26.31
C SER A 132 11.03 -9.89 -27.04
N ALA A 133 10.30 -10.88 -26.54
CA ALA A 133 9.12 -11.43 -27.19
C ALA A 133 7.89 -10.48 -27.19
N LEU A 134 7.95 -9.37 -26.44
CA LEU A 134 6.76 -8.60 -26.08
C LEU A 134 6.94 -7.07 -26.26
N LYS A 135 7.89 -6.65 -27.10
CA LYS A 135 8.28 -5.24 -27.24
C LYS A 135 7.19 -4.32 -27.80
N SER A 136 6.33 -4.83 -28.66
CA SER A 136 5.34 -4.04 -29.39
C SER A 136 3.97 -4.00 -28.76
N ASP A 137 3.74 -4.80 -27.72
CA ASP A 137 2.40 -4.96 -27.18
C ASP A 137 2.04 -3.93 -26.13
N ASP A 138 0.75 -3.66 -26.03
CA ASP A 138 0.18 -2.86 -24.96
C ASP A 138 0.56 -3.44 -23.60
N TYR A 139 0.78 -2.56 -22.61
CA TYR A 139 1.24 -2.95 -21.28
C TYR A 139 0.31 -3.98 -20.60
N TRP A 140 -0.99 -3.78 -20.71
CA TRP A 140 -1.98 -4.65 -20.08
C TRP A 140 -2.04 -6.02 -20.74
N LYS A 141 -1.88 -6.09 -22.06
CA LYS A 141 -1.73 -7.36 -22.79
C LYS A 141 -0.49 -8.10 -22.36
N ARG A 142 0.66 -7.39 -22.22
CA ARG A 142 1.90 -8.00 -21.71
C ARG A 142 1.74 -8.61 -20.33
N LEU A 143 1.05 -7.93 -19.40
CA LEU A 143 0.78 -8.49 -18.07
C LEU A 143 0.04 -9.81 -18.14
N LYS A 144 -1.01 -9.88 -18.97
CA LYS A 144 -1.79 -11.10 -19.18
C LYS A 144 -0.94 -12.24 -19.74
N GLU A 145 -0.13 -11.98 -20.76
CA GLU A 145 0.77 -12.97 -21.39
C GLU A 145 1.89 -13.46 -20.44
N MET A 146 2.32 -12.60 -19.52
CA MET A 146 3.30 -12.93 -18.51
C MET A 146 2.69 -13.54 -17.25
N SER A 147 1.37 -13.68 -17.17
CA SER A 147 0.66 -14.07 -15.96
C SER A 147 1.06 -13.22 -14.74
N LEU A 148 1.23 -11.92 -14.99
CA LEU A 148 1.49 -10.92 -13.96
C LEU A 148 0.22 -10.14 -13.66
N MET A 149 0.02 -9.81 -12.38
CA MET A 149 -0.96 -8.80 -11.97
C MET A 149 -0.30 -7.42 -11.96
N SER A 150 -1.10 -6.36 -12.13
CA SER A 150 -0.67 -5.00 -11.85
C SER A 150 -0.20 -4.86 -10.40
N LEU A 151 0.72 -3.96 -10.14
CA LEU A 151 1.21 -3.71 -8.78
C LEU A 151 0.11 -3.13 -7.89
N GLN A 152 -0.85 -2.39 -8.44
CA GLN A 152 -2.02 -1.93 -7.70
C GLN A 152 -2.88 -3.09 -7.22
N ARG A 153 -3.26 -4.02 -8.10
CA ARG A 153 -4.05 -5.21 -7.76
C ARG A 153 -3.33 -6.10 -6.75
N ARG A 154 -2.01 -6.17 -6.84
CA ARG A 154 -1.21 -6.94 -5.88
C ARG A 154 -1.19 -6.31 -4.49
N ARG A 155 -1.09 -4.97 -4.38
CA ARG A 155 -1.19 -4.28 -3.08
C ARG A 155 -2.56 -4.50 -2.44
N GLU A 156 -3.63 -4.36 -3.20
CA GLU A 156 -4.99 -4.66 -2.72
C GLU A 156 -5.12 -6.12 -2.23
N ARG A 157 -4.52 -7.05 -2.95
CA ARG A 157 -4.46 -8.45 -2.51
C ARG A 157 -3.76 -8.60 -1.16
N TYR A 158 -2.63 -7.93 -0.93
CA TYR A 158 -1.93 -7.97 0.37
C TYR A 158 -2.76 -7.37 1.48
N ILE A 159 -3.48 -6.29 1.22
CA ILE A 159 -4.40 -5.68 2.18
C ILE A 159 -5.50 -6.68 2.56
N ILE A 160 -6.14 -7.33 1.60
CA ILE A 160 -7.19 -8.33 1.86
C ILE A 160 -6.63 -9.51 2.66
N LEU A 161 -5.44 -10.00 2.32
CA LEU A 161 -4.76 -11.08 3.07
C LEU A 161 -4.48 -10.67 4.52
N GLN A 162 -4.09 -9.43 4.76
CA GLN A 162 -3.85 -8.93 6.13
C GLN A 162 -5.15 -8.78 6.91
N VAL A 163 -6.23 -8.31 6.28
CA VAL A 163 -7.57 -8.28 6.89
C VAL A 163 -8.01 -9.69 7.31
N TRP A 164 -7.82 -10.68 6.44
CA TRP A 164 -8.13 -12.08 6.79
C TRP A 164 -7.35 -12.56 8.02
N LYS A 165 -6.05 -12.23 8.11
CA LYS A 165 -5.22 -12.60 9.27
C LYS A 165 -5.72 -11.97 10.58
N ILE A 166 -6.15 -10.70 10.52
CA ILE A 166 -6.71 -10.00 11.67
C ILE A 166 -8.04 -10.66 12.09
N LEU A 167 -8.92 -10.97 11.12
CA LEU A 167 -10.21 -11.60 11.37
C LEU A 167 -10.10 -12.99 11.98
N ASN A 168 -9.08 -13.74 11.63
CA ASN A 168 -8.86 -15.09 12.12
C ASN A 168 -7.89 -15.16 13.33
N GLY A 169 -7.56 -14.01 13.94
CA GLY A 169 -6.69 -13.94 15.12
C GLY A 169 -5.22 -14.30 14.88
N VAL A 170 -4.79 -14.37 13.61
CA VAL A 170 -3.38 -14.63 13.25
C VAL A 170 -2.52 -13.38 13.43
N SER A 171 -3.12 -12.20 13.29
CA SER A 171 -2.49 -10.91 13.56
C SER A 171 -3.32 -10.12 14.56
N PRO A 172 -2.69 -9.32 15.45
CA PRO A 172 -3.42 -8.49 16.40
C PRO A 172 -4.28 -7.45 15.67
N ASN A 173 -5.38 -7.04 16.32
CA ASN A 173 -6.29 -6.01 15.82
C ASN A 173 -6.05 -4.66 16.51
N ASP A 174 -4.83 -4.18 16.52
CA ASP A 174 -4.47 -2.90 17.17
C ASP A 174 -5.05 -1.68 16.43
N ILE A 175 -5.52 -1.89 15.20
CA ILE A 175 -6.11 -0.84 14.34
C ILE A 175 -7.59 -0.63 14.68
N GLY A 176 -8.17 -1.44 15.55
CA GLY A 176 -9.54 -1.30 15.98
C GLY A 176 -10.59 -1.54 14.88
N MET A 177 -10.31 -2.42 13.92
CA MET A 177 -11.30 -2.81 12.92
C MET A 177 -12.50 -3.45 13.60
N LYS A 178 -13.70 -2.90 13.37
CA LYS A 178 -14.94 -3.44 13.91
C LYS A 178 -15.58 -4.41 12.93
N PHE A 179 -15.94 -5.57 13.43
CA PHE A 179 -16.61 -6.60 12.66
C PHE A 179 -18.12 -6.54 12.97
N ARG A 180 -18.92 -6.59 11.94
CA ARG A 180 -20.37 -6.69 12.04
C ARG A 180 -20.77 -8.04 11.48
N GLU A 181 -21.24 -8.95 12.33
CA GLU A 181 -21.96 -10.12 11.86
C GLU A 181 -23.29 -9.66 11.29
N THR A 182 -23.48 -9.83 10.01
CA THR A 182 -24.81 -9.65 9.39
C THR A 182 -25.63 -10.92 9.65
N SER A 183 -26.57 -10.82 10.57
CA SER A 183 -27.28 -11.94 11.23
C SER A 183 -28.08 -12.88 10.34
N ARG A 184 -28.16 -12.67 9.02
CA ARG A 184 -28.97 -13.54 8.13
C ARG A 184 -28.18 -14.58 7.33
N ARG A 185 -26.85 -14.50 7.22
CA ARG A 185 -26.04 -15.43 6.39
C ARG A 185 -24.64 -15.71 6.94
N GLY A 186 -24.31 -15.39 8.19
CA GLY A 186 -22.94 -15.57 8.72
C GLY A 186 -21.87 -14.76 8.00
N ILE A 187 -22.26 -13.69 7.31
CA ILE A 187 -21.35 -12.85 6.54
C ILE A 187 -20.68 -11.87 7.49
N ILE A 188 -19.37 -11.99 7.65
CA ILE A 188 -18.58 -11.01 8.39
C ILE A 188 -18.34 -9.81 7.48
N ALA A 189 -19.07 -8.71 7.72
CA ALA A 189 -18.77 -7.42 7.14
C ALA A 189 -17.85 -6.64 8.07
N VAL A 190 -16.88 -5.93 7.51
CA VAL A 190 -15.99 -5.05 8.27
C VAL A 190 -16.47 -3.62 8.11
N THR A 191 -16.66 -2.95 9.23
CA THR A 191 -17.02 -1.53 9.24
C THR A 191 -15.76 -0.70 9.46
N PRO A 192 -15.47 0.29 8.60
CA PRO A 192 -14.35 1.19 8.83
C PRO A 192 -14.59 2.02 10.09
N PRO A 193 -13.53 2.45 10.81
CA PRO A 193 -13.67 3.30 11.97
C PRO A 193 -14.36 4.62 11.57
N LEU A 194 -15.30 5.08 12.40
CA LEU A 194 -15.98 6.35 12.16
C LEU A 194 -15.13 7.51 12.68
N VAL A 195 -14.81 8.46 11.82
CA VAL A 195 -14.18 9.72 12.20
C VAL A 195 -15.17 10.85 11.96
N LYS A 196 -15.52 11.59 13.02
CA LYS A 196 -16.42 12.75 12.95
C LYS A 196 -15.63 14.00 12.58
N GLY A 197 -16.17 14.84 11.69
CA GLY A 197 -15.65 16.20 11.44
C GLY A 197 -14.33 16.27 10.66
N CYS A 198 -14.05 15.35 9.74
CA CYS A 198 -12.85 15.41 8.90
C CYS A 198 -12.86 16.58 7.91
N SER A 199 -11.75 17.32 7.87
CA SER A 199 -11.46 18.24 6.76
C SER A 199 -11.17 17.44 5.49
N GLN A 200 -11.26 18.10 4.32
CA GLN A 200 -11.05 17.44 3.01
C GLN A 200 -9.68 16.72 2.89
N ARG A 201 -8.62 17.30 3.50
CA ARG A 201 -7.29 16.69 3.58
C ARG A 201 -7.29 15.45 4.47
N ASN A 202 -7.91 15.56 5.64
CA ASN A 202 -7.99 14.45 6.58
C ASN A 202 -8.86 13.31 6.02
N GLN A 203 -9.87 13.64 5.21
CA GLN A 203 -10.70 12.66 4.50
C GLN A 203 -9.86 11.81 3.53
N SER A 204 -8.94 12.43 2.79
CA SER A 204 -8.05 11.70 1.88
C SER A 204 -7.09 10.75 2.62
N LEU A 205 -6.54 11.19 3.75
CA LEU A 205 -5.71 10.33 4.62
C LEU A 205 -6.53 9.19 5.22
N TYR A 206 -7.74 9.50 5.68
CA TYR A 206 -8.68 8.51 6.22
C TYR A 206 -9.05 7.45 5.17
N ASP A 207 -9.45 7.86 3.97
CA ASP A 207 -9.84 6.96 2.88
C ASP A 207 -8.69 6.08 2.41
N GLY A 208 -7.46 6.57 2.46
CA GLY A 208 -6.24 5.82 2.13
C GLY A 208 -5.72 4.93 3.25
N SER A 209 -6.25 5.06 4.48
CA SER A 209 -5.80 4.27 5.62
C SER A 209 -6.10 2.78 5.44
N PHE A 210 -5.24 1.94 6.01
CA PHE A 210 -5.42 0.50 5.95
C PHE A 210 -6.78 0.04 6.49
N ALA A 211 -7.25 0.64 7.58
CA ALA A 211 -8.51 0.26 8.21
C ALA A 211 -9.72 0.50 7.29
N VAL A 212 -9.75 1.64 6.59
CA VAL A 212 -10.85 2.00 5.69
C VAL A 212 -10.77 1.24 4.37
N LEU A 213 -9.61 1.27 3.74
CA LEU A 213 -9.40 0.58 2.46
C LEU A 213 -9.53 -0.94 2.62
N GLY A 214 -8.98 -1.50 3.71
CA GLY A 214 -9.10 -2.91 4.03
C GLY A 214 -10.55 -3.35 4.24
N ALA A 215 -11.35 -2.55 4.96
CA ALA A 215 -12.77 -2.82 5.14
C ALA A 215 -13.53 -2.79 3.81
N ARG A 216 -13.29 -1.77 2.97
CA ARG A 216 -13.93 -1.66 1.65
C ARG A 216 -13.56 -2.84 0.73
N LEU A 217 -12.28 -3.16 0.63
CA LEU A 217 -11.80 -4.28 -0.19
C LEU A 217 -12.32 -5.63 0.31
N TRP A 218 -12.33 -5.84 1.62
CA TRP A 218 -12.88 -7.05 2.21
C TRP A 218 -14.36 -7.24 1.88
N ASN A 219 -15.15 -6.17 1.92
CA ASN A 219 -16.57 -6.26 1.67
C ASN A 219 -16.91 -6.66 0.23
N VAL A 220 -16.02 -6.40 -0.73
CA VAL A 220 -16.15 -6.84 -2.14
C VAL A 220 -15.88 -8.34 -2.31
N VAL A 221 -15.08 -8.95 -1.43
CA VAL A 221 -14.76 -10.39 -1.55
C VAL A 221 -16.02 -11.24 -1.36
N PRO A 222 -16.26 -12.24 -2.21
CA PRO A 222 -17.41 -13.13 -2.10
C PRO A 222 -17.43 -13.94 -0.80
N VAL A 223 -18.64 -14.35 -0.38
CA VAL A 223 -18.85 -15.07 0.89
C VAL A 223 -18.19 -16.44 0.90
N ASP A 224 -18.21 -17.14 -0.22
CA ASP A 224 -17.58 -18.44 -0.39
C ASP A 224 -16.05 -18.38 -0.16
N VAL A 225 -15.42 -17.28 -0.59
CA VAL A 225 -13.99 -17.02 -0.32
C VAL A 225 -13.77 -16.65 1.15
N LYS A 226 -14.62 -15.77 1.71
CA LYS A 226 -14.51 -15.33 3.11
C LYS A 226 -14.67 -16.45 4.13
N SER A 227 -15.48 -17.47 3.82
CA SER A 227 -15.79 -18.60 4.72
C SER A 227 -14.62 -19.57 4.91
N LEU A 228 -13.56 -19.45 4.11
CA LEU A 228 -12.41 -20.34 4.19
C LEU A 228 -11.58 -20.10 5.44
N LYS A 229 -11.40 -21.18 6.22
CA LYS A 229 -10.71 -21.14 7.52
C LYS A 229 -9.18 -21.26 7.43
N THR A 230 -8.66 -21.86 6.35
CA THR A 230 -7.21 -22.01 6.17
C THR A 230 -6.64 -20.89 5.33
N PHE A 231 -5.50 -20.35 5.75
CA PHE A 231 -4.85 -19.24 5.02
C PHE A 231 -4.46 -19.61 3.59
N LEU A 232 -4.01 -20.86 3.38
CA LEU A 232 -3.59 -21.30 2.05
C LEU A 232 -4.77 -21.36 1.09
N SER A 233 -5.88 -22.01 1.47
CA SER A 233 -7.08 -22.11 0.66
C SER A 233 -7.68 -20.72 0.38
N PHE A 234 -7.69 -19.83 1.39
CA PHE A 234 -8.12 -18.44 1.22
C PHE A 234 -7.25 -17.71 0.19
N LYS A 235 -5.94 -17.81 0.31
CA LYS A 235 -4.96 -17.18 -0.60
C LYS A 235 -5.13 -17.64 -2.05
N GLU A 236 -5.39 -18.92 -2.28
CA GLU A 236 -5.63 -19.49 -3.61
C GLU A 236 -6.96 -19.03 -4.21
N LYS A 237 -8.04 -19.16 -3.45
CA LYS A 237 -9.38 -18.71 -3.88
C LYS A 237 -9.43 -17.21 -4.12
N LEU A 238 -8.79 -16.41 -3.25
CA LEU A 238 -8.66 -14.97 -3.47
C LEU A 238 -7.93 -14.67 -4.77
N SER A 239 -6.87 -15.42 -5.09
CA SER A 239 -6.13 -15.22 -6.35
C SER A 239 -7.00 -15.57 -7.56
N GLN A 240 -7.80 -16.63 -7.50
CA GLN A 240 -8.78 -16.99 -8.54
C GLN A 240 -9.84 -15.89 -8.70
N PHE A 241 -10.40 -15.41 -7.59
CA PHE A 241 -11.38 -14.32 -7.60
C PHE A 241 -10.79 -13.05 -8.22
N LEU A 242 -9.59 -12.61 -7.83
CA LEU A 242 -8.95 -11.42 -8.38
C LEU A 242 -8.65 -11.58 -9.89
N SER A 243 -8.34 -12.79 -10.34
CA SER A 243 -8.09 -13.07 -11.76
C SER A 243 -9.37 -13.05 -12.61
N SER A 244 -10.56 -13.12 -12.00
CA SER A 244 -11.84 -13.00 -12.73
C SER A 244 -12.15 -11.56 -13.15
N PHE A 245 -11.50 -10.57 -12.54
CA PHE A 245 -11.64 -9.16 -12.93
C PHE A 245 -10.57 -8.76 -13.95
N PRO A 246 -10.94 -7.94 -14.95
CA PRO A 246 -9.95 -7.36 -15.84
C PRO A 246 -8.88 -6.60 -15.04
N ASP A 247 -7.62 -6.78 -15.39
CA ASP A 247 -6.50 -6.11 -14.74
C ASP A 247 -5.96 -4.98 -15.63
N ASN A 248 -6.83 -4.02 -15.94
CA ASN A 248 -6.58 -2.79 -16.68
C ASN A 248 -7.57 -1.72 -16.21
N PRO A 249 -7.30 -0.42 -16.37
CA PRO A 249 -8.25 0.63 -16.01
C PRO A 249 -9.59 0.45 -16.72
N PRO A 250 -10.73 0.61 -16.01
CA PRO A 250 -12.06 0.29 -16.55
C PRO A 250 -12.53 1.24 -17.66
N VAL A 251 -12.02 2.47 -17.69
CA VAL A 251 -12.41 3.48 -18.70
C VAL A 251 -11.18 4.22 -19.21
N GLN A 252 -10.97 4.19 -20.53
CA GLN A 252 -9.96 5.01 -21.18
C GLN A 252 -10.45 6.47 -21.24
N GLY A 253 -9.58 7.41 -20.85
CA GLY A 253 -9.86 8.85 -20.96
C GLY A 253 -10.54 9.48 -19.75
N TYR A 254 -10.93 8.75 -18.73
CA TYR A 254 -11.42 9.32 -17.47
C TYR A 254 -10.23 9.82 -16.63
N SER A 255 -10.13 11.12 -16.42
CA SER A 255 -9.01 11.74 -15.71
C SER A 255 -8.82 11.26 -14.27
N CYS A 256 -9.87 10.71 -13.64
CA CYS A 256 -9.85 10.13 -12.31
C CYS A 256 -9.67 8.60 -12.30
N ALA A 257 -9.79 7.93 -13.45
CA ALA A 257 -9.88 6.48 -13.57
C ALA A 257 -8.59 5.80 -14.02
N ASN A 258 -7.44 6.48 -13.92
CA ASN A 258 -6.15 5.85 -14.15
C ASN A 258 -5.74 4.90 -13.01
N THR A 259 -6.70 4.50 -12.20
CA THR A 259 -6.56 3.50 -11.17
C THR A 259 -7.18 2.19 -11.64
N ASN A 260 -6.52 1.09 -11.31
CA ASN A 260 -6.97 -0.26 -11.60
C ASN A 260 -7.48 -0.95 -10.33
N SER A 261 -8.14 -0.17 -9.46
CA SER A 261 -8.63 -0.67 -8.19
C SER A 261 -9.74 -1.71 -8.37
N LEU A 262 -9.71 -2.75 -7.54
CA LEU A 262 -10.80 -3.71 -7.43
C LEU A 262 -12.14 -3.03 -7.09
N LEU A 263 -12.09 -1.95 -6.30
CA LEU A 263 -13.27 -1.16 -5.93
C LEU A 263 -13.93 -0.50 -7.14
N ASP A 264 -13.12 -0.05 -8.10
CA ASP A 264 -13.61 0.55 -9.33
C ASP A 264 -14.37 -0.46 -10.20
N TRP A 265 -13.83 -1.67 -10.30
CA TRP A 265 -14.42 -2.76 -11.05
C TRP A 265 -15.67 -3.35 -10.38
N ALA A 266 -15.71 -3.40 -9.06
CA ALA A 266 -16.82 -3.96 -8.31
C ALA A 266 -18.01 -2.99 -8.16
N GLY A 267 -17.89 -1.76 -8.65
CA GLY A 267 -18.93 -0.74 -8.45
C GLY A 267 -19.09 -0.28 -7.00
N ALA A 268 -18.14 -0.63 -6.14
CA ALA A 268 -18.20 -0.39 -4.70
C ALA A 268 -17.86 1.07 -4.29
N ARG A 269 -17.81 2.00 -5.25
CA ARG A 269 -17.60 3.43 -4.98
C ARG A 269 -18.79 4.10 -4.28
N ARG A 270 -19.90 3.39 -4.08
CA ARG A 270 -21.16 3.95 -3.55
C ARG A 270 -21.52 3.48 -2.14
N LEU A 271 -20.58 2.87 -1.41
CA LEU A 271 -20.84 2.46 -0.03
C LEU A 271 -20.08 3.32 0.96
#